data_83b264a1588b3d020d46d72328281873
#
_entry.id   83b264a1588b3d020d46d72328281873
#
_cell.length_a   1.000
_cell.length_b   1.000
_cell.length_c   1.000
_cell.angle_alpha   90.00
_cell.angle_beta   90.00
_cell.angle_gamma   90.00
#
_symmetry.space_group_name_H-M   'P 1'
#
loop_
_entity.id
_entity.type
_entity.pdbx_description
1 polymer ?
#
loop_
_entity_poly.entity_id
_entity_poly.type
_entity_poly.pdbx_seq_one_letter_code
_entity_poly.pdbx_strand_id
1 'polypeptide(L)'
;MDKELCSELERRIDREFSEYEDAMLEHSTAYVFAKCGEINAMCTCYNLLTIKLVQAEDIPCIEYLARFRQPLKVVCDEWTKLDCKHEEAFDSMLQALMESGSAESRNDFD
;
A
#
# COMPACT_ATOMS: atom_id res chain seq x y z
N MET A 1 2.08 -18.20 12.97
CA MET A 1 3.19 -17.52 12.28
C MET A 1 2.72 -16.60 11.21
N ASP A 2 2.06 -17.14 10.17
CA ASP A 2 1.54 -16.28 9.10
C ASP A 2 0.49 -15.31 9.60
N LYS A 3 -0.33 -15.72 10.56
CA LYS A 3 -1.33 -14.85 11.19
C LYS A 3 -0.69 -13.67 11.91
N GLU A 4 0.41 -13.92 12.58
CA GLU A 4 1.14 -12.87 13.31
C GLU A 4 1.74 -11.87 12.34
N LEU A 5 2.31 -12.36 11.25
CA LEU A 5 2.88 -11.52 10.20
C LEU A 5 1.79 -10.65 9.57
N CYS A 6 0.66 -11.25 9.21
CA CYS A 6 -0.46 -10.52 8.61
C CYS A 6 -1.03 -9.48 9.57
N SER A 7 -1.20 -9.83 10.84
CA SER A 7 -1.73 -8.91 11.84
C SER A 7 -0.81 -7.73 12.09
N GLU A 8 0.49 -8.00 12.12
CA GLU A 8 1.48 -6.95 12.34
C GLU A 8 1.54 -6.00 11.14
N LEU A 9 1.55 -6.55 9.93
CA LEU A 9 1.57 -5.73 8.72
C LEU A 9 0.28 -4.92 8.60
N GLU A 10 -0.86 -5.53 8.91
CA GLU A 10 -2.15 -4.83 8.89
C GLU A 10 -2.12 -3.63 9.83
N ARG A 11 -1.59 -3.81 11.05
CA ARG A 11 -1.48 -2.73 12.03
C ARG A 11 -0.57 -1.62 11.52
N ARG A 12 0.53 -1.98 10.87
CA ARG A 12 1.46 -1.00 10.31
C ARG A 12 0.82 -0.22 9.16
N ILE A 13 0.07 -0.90 8.30
CA ILE A 13 -0.63 -0.25 7.20
C ILE A 13 -1.73 0.65 7.72
N ASP A 14 -2.47 0.21 8.74
CA ASP A 14 -3.51 1.03 9.39
C ASP A 14 -2.91 2.32 9.94
N ARG A 15 -1.77 2.21 10.61
CA ARG A 15 -1.09 3.38 11.16
C ARG A 15 -0.59 4.31 10.05
N GLU A 16 0.00 3.75 9.01
CA GLU A 16 0.49 4.52 7.87
C GLU A 16 -0.65 5.30 7.23
N PHE A 17 -1.79 4.64 7.03
CA PHE A 17 -2.96 5.27 6.43
C PHE A 17 -3.53 6.36 7.35
N SER A 18 -3.62 6.11 8.66
CA SER A 18 -4.07 7.11 9.62
C SER A 18 -3.19 8.35 9.62
N GLU A 19 -1.87 8.16 9.58
CA GLU A 19 -0.93 9.28 9.54
C GLU A 19 -1.10 10.09 8.26
N TYR A 20 -1.37 9.41 7.15
CA TYR A 20 -1.64 10.06 5.88
C TYR A 20 -2.92 10.90 5.95
N GLU A 21 -3.99 10.34 6.51
CA GLU A 21 -5.25 11.06 6.69
C GLU A 21 -5.08 12.29 7.56
N ASP A 22 -4.37 12.14 8.68
CA ASP A 22 -4.12 13.25 9.60
C ASP A 22 -3.34 14.37 8.91
N ALA A 23 -2.34 13.99 8.13
CA ALA A 23 -1.55 14.97 7.38
C ALA A 23 -2.43 15.72 6.37
N MET A 24 -3.35 15.03 5.71
CA MET A 24 -4.27 15.66 4.75
C MET A 24 -5.21 16.62 5.43
N LEU A 25 -5.69 16.28 6.63
CA LEU A 25 -6.62 17.14 7.38
C LEU A 25 -5.98 18.45 7.83
N GLU A 26 -4.65 18.51 7.91
CA GLU A 26 -3.93 19.73 8.27
C GLU A 26 -3.81 20.73 7.12
N HIS A 27 -4.10 20.29 5.89
CA HIS A 27 -3.99 21.13 4.71
C HIS A 27 -5.31 21.82 4.38
N SER A 28 -5.23 22.86 3.54
CA SER A 28 -6.42 23.59 3.09
C SER A 28 -7.31 22.68 2.23
N THR A 29 -8.57 23.06 2.13
CA THR A 29 -9.54 22.36 1.28
C THR A 29 -9.06 22.31 -0.17
N ALA A 30 -8.48 23.41 -0.67
CA ALA A 30 -7.97 23.47 -2.03
C ALA A 30 -6.83 22.45 -2.25
N TYR A 31 -5.96 22.30 -1.28
CA TYR A 31 -4.87 21.33 -1.35
C TYR A 31 -5.42 19.90 -1.42
N VAL A 32 -6.35 19.58 -0.51
CA VAL A 32 -6.98 18.27 -0.46
C VAL A 32 -7.67 17.94 -1.78
N PHE A 33 -8.37 18.93 -2.33
CA PHE A 33 -9.07 18.79 -3.61
C PHE A 33 -8.08 18.47 -4.74
N ALA A 34 -6.95 19.17 -4.76
CA ALA A 34 -5.92 18.93 -5.77
C ALA A 34 -5.29 17.54 -5.65
N LYS A 35 -5.33 16.95 -4.45
CA LYS A 35 -4.76 15.63 -4.18
C LYS A 35 -5.80 14.50 -4.21
N CYS A 36 -7.01 14.76 -4.65
CA CYS A 36 -8.09 13.77 -4.57
C CYS A 36 -7.77 12.46 -5.29
N GLY A 37 -7.05 12.52 -6.41
CA GLY A 37 -6.63 11.32 -7.13
C GLY A 37 -5.68 10.45 -6.33
N GLU A 38 -4.72 11.08 -5.65
CA GLU A 38 -3.78 10.40 -4.77
C GLU A 38 -4.50 9.80 -3.56
N ILE A 39 -5.41 10.57 -2.97
CA ILE A 39 -6.20 10.11 -1.82
C ILE A 39 -7.02 8.89 -2.20
N ASN A 40 -7.67 8.94 -3.37
CA ASN A 40 -8.44 7.81 -3.87
C ASN A 40 -7.57 6.58 -4.08
N ALA A 41 -6.36 6.75 -4.63
CA ALA A 41 -5.43 5.64 -4.83
C ALA A 41 -5.00 5.04 -3.49
N MET A 42 -4.73 5.88 -2.49
CA MET A 42 -4.34 5.40 -1.15
C MET A 42 -5.48 4.59 -0.52
N CYS A 43 -6.71 5.08 -0.62
CA CYS A 43 -7.87 4.36 -0.08
C CYS A 43 -8.06 3.01 -0.77
N THR A 44 -7.94 2.98 -2.09
CA THR A 44 -8.10 1.75 -2.86
C THR A 44 -7.02 0.72 -2.48
N CYS A 45 -5.76 1.15 -2.44
CA CYS A 45 -4.65 0.26 -2.08
C CYS A 45 -4.80 -0.24 -0.65
N TYR A 46 -5.17 0.63 0.28
CA TYR A 46 -5.39 0.25 1.67
C TYR A 46 -6.47 -0.84 1.77
N ASN A 47 -7.59 -0.66 1.10
CA ASN A 47 -8.68 -1.62 1.14
C ASN A 47 -8.28 -2.96 0.52
N LEU A 48 -7.62 -2.95 -0.63
CA LEU A 48 -7.21 -4.19 -1.30
C LEU A 48 -6.15 -4.94 -0.50
N LEU A 49 -5.20 -4.22 0.10
CA LEU A 49 -4.20 -4.85 0.95
C LEU A 49 -4.82 -5.44 2.22
N THR A 50 -5.77 -4.73 2.82
CA THR A 50 -6.45 -5.20 4.02
C THR A 50 -7.18 -6.51 3.74
N ILE A 51 -7.87 -6.60 2.61
CA ILE A 51 -8.56 -7.84 2.21
C ILE A 51 -7.55 -8.99 2.07
N LYS A 52 -6.44 -8.73 1.40
CA LYS A 52 -5.40 -9.74 1.20
C LYS A 52 -4.83 -10.21 2.55
N LEU A 53 -4.59 -9.30 3.47
CA LEU A 53 -4.05 -9.64 4.79
C LEU A 53 -5.03 -10.42 5.65
N VAL A 54 -6.31 -10.04 5.62
CA VAL A 54 -7.35 -10.75 6.38
C VAL A 54 -7.47 -12.19 5.89
N GLN A 55 -7.37 -12.41 4.59
CA GLN A 55 -7.46 -13.73 3.99
C GLN A 55 -6.14 -14.50 4.01
N ALA A 56 -5.06 -13.84 4.41
CA ALA A 56 -3.71 -14.40 4.42
C ALA A 56 -3.34 -15.01 3.06
N GLU A 57 -3.67 -14.31 1.99
CA GLU A 57 -3.35 -14.72 0.63
C GLU A 57 -1.95 -14.29 0.24
N ASP A 58 -1.27 -15.11 -0.54
CA ASP A 58 0.04 -14.78 -1.12
C ASP A 58 1.06 -14.37 -0.05
N ILE A 59 1.38 -15.31 0.83
CA ILE A 59 2.31 -15.07 1.93
C ILE A 59 3.68 -14.52 1.46
N PRO A 60 4.28 -15.00 0.36
CA PRO A 60 5.53 -14.40 -0.12
C PRO A 60 5.43 -12.91 -0.39
N CYS A 61 4.30 -12.45 -0.94
CA CYS A 61 4.07 -11.03 -1.19
C CYS A 61 3.96 -10.27 0.13
N ILE A 62 3.24 -10.83 1.11
CA ILE A 62 3.08 -10.23 2.43
C ILE A 62 4.45 -10.10 3.11
N GLU A 63 5.27 -11.13 3.04
CA GLU A 63 6.63 -11.09 3.60
C GLU A 63 7.48 -10.01 2.93
N TYR A 64 7.35 -9.88 1.60
CA TYR A 64 8.07 -8.85 0.86
C TYR A 64 7.67 -7.45 1.30
N LEU A 65 6.37 -7.20 1.40
CA LEU A 65 5.86 -5.89 1.81
C LEU A 65 6.21 -5.54 3.26
N ALA A 66 6.26 -6.54 4.13
CA ALA A 66 6.60 -6.33 5.54
C ALA A 66 8.02 -5.79 5.73
N ARG A 67 8.87 -5.92 4.72
CA ARG A 67 10.26 -5.44 4.77
C ARG A 67 10.37 -3.92 4.65
N PHE A 68 9.35 -3.27 4.11
CA PHE A 68 9.38 -1.83 3.89
C PHE A 68 8.91 -1.06 5.10
N ARG A 69 9.45 0.13 5.27
CA ARG A 69 9.00 1.05 6.34
C ARG A 69 7.60 1.56 6.07
N GLN A 70 7.31 1.87 4.80
CA GLN A 70 6.01 2.38 4.38
C GLN A 70 5.45 1.54 3.24
N PRO A 71 5.00 0.31 3.54
CA PRO A 71 4.54 -0.59 2.49
C PRO A 71 3.34 -0.06 1.70
N LEU A 72 2.42 0.65 2.35
CA LEU A 72 1.26 1.20 1.67
C LEU A 72 1.67 2.23 0.61
N LYS A 73 2.64 3.08 0.94
CA LYS A 73 3.13 4.08 0.01
C LYS A 73 3.78 3.44 -1.21
N VAL A 74 4.58 2.40 -0.98
CA VAL A 74 5.24 1.67 -2.07
C VAL A 74 4.21 1.10 -3.03
N VAL A 75 3.17 0.46 -2.49
CA VAL A 75 2.09 -0.13 -3.29
C VAL A 75 1.33 0.96 -4.04
N CYS A 76 1.00 2.04 -3.34
CA CYS A 76 0.26 3.15 -3.94
C CYS A 76 1.04 3.79 -5.10
N ASP A 77 2.34 3.99 -4.93
CA ASP A 77 3.18 4.56 -5.98
C ASP A 77 3.14 3.70 -7.25
N GLU A 78 3.19 2.38 -7.10
CA GLU A 78 3.10 1.49 -8.26
C GLU A 78 1.70 1.46 -8.86
N TRP A 79 0.67 1.48 -8.00
CA TRP A 79 -0.72 1.48 -8.44
C TRP A 79 -1.04 2.70 -9.30
N THR A 80 -0.53 3.88 -8.93
CA THR A 80 -0.80 5.11 -9.67
C THR A 80 -0.17 5.13 -11.05
N LYS A 81 0.81 4.28 -11.30
CA LYS A 81 1.47 4.18 -12.61
C LYS A 81 0.71 3.32 -13.61
N LEU A 82 -0.28 2.57 -13.13
CA LEU A 82 -1.03 1.68 -14.00
C LEU A 82 -2.02 2.45 -14.88
N ASP A 83 -2.12 2.05 -16.15
CA ASP A 83 -3.10 2.61 -17.07
C ASP A 83 -4.50 2.07 -16.77
N CYS A 84 -4.57 0.84 -16.30
CA CYS A 84 -5.82 0.15 -16.01
C CYS A 84 -5.87 -0.21 -14.54
N LYS A 85 -6.89 0.28 -13.81
CA LYS A 85 -6.99 0.11 -12.37
C LYS A 85 -8.13 -0.80 -11.95
N HIS A 86 -8.00 -2.06 -12.34
CA HIS A 86 -8.91 -3.13 -11.93
C HIS A 86 -8.31 -3.92 -10.77
N GLU A 87 -9.16 -4.53 -9.96
CA GLU A 87 -8.71 -5.36 -8.84
C GLU A 87 -7.76 -6.47 -9.29
N GLU A 88 -8.02 -7.06 -10.47
CA GLU A 88 -7.17 -8.10 -11.03
C GLU A 88 -5.76 -7.59 -11.32
N ALA A 89 -5.66 -6.33 -11.74
CA ALA A 89 -4.37 -5.71 -12.03
C ALA A 89 -3.56 -5.48 -10.77
N PHE A 90 -4.23 -5.38 -9.62
CA PHE A 90 -3.54 -5.17 -8.34
C PHE A 90 -2.60 -6.32 -8.02
N ASP A 91 -3.06 -7.55 -8.13
CA ASP A 91 -2.22 -8.72 -7.86
C ASP A 91 -1.08 -8.84 -8.87
N SER A 92 -1.35 -8.57 -10.14
CA SER A 92 -0.31 -8.57 -11.18
C SER A 92 0.75 -7.51 -10.90
N MET A 93 0.32 -6.34 -10.44
CA MET A 93 1.22 -5.26 -10.07
C MET A 93 2.13 -5.67 -8.91
N LEU A 94 1.57 -6.31 -7.88
CA LEU A 94 2.36 -6.78 -6.73
C LEU A 94 3.40 -7.81 -7.16
N GLN A 95 3.04 -8.73 -8.04
CA GLN A 95 3.97 -9.72 -8.54
C GLN A 95 5.11 -9.06 -9.33
N ALA A 96 4.78 -8.11 -10.19
CA ALA A 96 5.77 -7.38 -10.96
C ALA A 96 6.71 -6.59 -10.05
N LEU A 97 6.16 -5.98 -9.00
CA LEU A 97 6.94 -5.24 -8.01
C LEU A 97 7.95 -6.14 -7.31
N MET A 98 7.53 -7.33 -6.90
CA MET A 98 8.41 -8.30 -6.25
C MET A 98 9.52 -8.77 -7.19
N GLU A 99 9.18 -9.06 -8.42
CA GLU A 99 10.12 -9.57 -9.41
C GLU A 99 11.16 -8.53 -9.81
N SER A 100 10.75 -7.27 -9.94
CA SER A 100 11.66 -6.21 -10.35
C SER A 100 12.58 -5.74 -9.22
N GLY A 101 12.10 -5.82 -7.98
CA GLY A 101 12.82 -5.30 -6.83
C GLY A 101 13.05 -3.79 -6.87
N SER A 102 12.41 -3.09 -7.80
CA SER A 102 12.67 -1.67 -8.02
C SER A 102 12.24 -0.78 -6.86
N ALA A 103 11.26 -1.24 -6.08
CA ALA A 103 10.80 -0.48 -4.92
C ALA A 103 11.81 -0.46 -3.78
N GLU A 104 12.75 -1.40 -3.76
CA GLU A 104 13.74 -1.52 -2.70
C GLU A 104 14.66 -0.30 -2.58
N SER A 105 14.82 0.45 -3.66
CA SER A 105 15.63 1.65 -3.65
C SER A 105 14.87 2.90 -3.21
N ARG A 106 13.55 2.80 -3.08
CA ARG A 106 12.68 3.95 -2.79
C ARG A 106 12.18 4.02 -1.36
N ASN A 107 12.38 2.96 -0.60
CA ASN A 107 11.86 2.88 0.77
C ASN A 107 12.85 2.08 1.62
N ASP A 108 13.14 2.57 2.81
CA ASP A 108 14.07 1.88 3.70
C ASP A 108 13.43 0.63 4.28
N PHE A 109 14.22 -0.42 4.41
CA PHE A 109 13.79 -1.64 5.09
C PHE A 109 13.86 -1.46 6.60
N ASP A 110 12.96 -2.11 7.30
CA ASP A 110 12.95 -2.14 8.76
C ASP A 110 14.05 -3.07 9.31
#